data_1c053ab81658d551b25f9e77d25385f4
#
_entry.id   1c053ab81658d551b25f9e77d25385f4
#
_cell.length_a   1.000
_cell.length_b   1.000
_cell.length_c   1.000
_cell.angle_alpha   90.00
_cell.angle_beta   90.00
_cell.angle_gamma   90.00
#
_symmetry.space_group_name_H-M   'P 1'
#
loop_
_entity.id
_entity.type
_entity.pdbx_description
1 polymer ?
#
loop_
_entity_poly.entity_id
_entity_poly.type
_entity_poly.pdbx_seq_one_letter_code
_entity_poly.pdbx_strand_id
1 'polypeptide(L)'
;AGLAGKNNAPNLDEVRIVGDQSASKKISQFCVRLEAKQRLRINYGLTERQLLNYVRIARKTRGSTGQVPLQLLEMRLDNVIFQLGMASTIPAARQLVNHRHILVNCRIVDIPSYRRKPKDIITIRNRLTSYNAAKGKFLGRAEVPDHLTLSISKTNEPTGLVNHMANRESVNLDINELLVVEYHSRKA
;
A
#
# COMPACT_ATOMS: atom_id res chain seq x y z
N ALA A 1 -37.76 -43.16 17.78
CA ALA A 1 -36.35 -43.25 18.12
C ALA A 1 -35.55 -42.44 17.09
N GLY A 2 -35.25 -41.23 17.42
CA GLY A 2 -34.46 -40.34 16.58
C GLY A 2 -33.00 -40.29 17.01
N LEU A 3 -32.10 -40.63 16.11
CA LEU A 3 -30.65 -40.48 16.30
C LEU A 3 -30.25 -39.08 15.80
N ALA A 4 -30.06 -38.15 16.72
CA ALA A 4 -29.43 -36.86 16.43
C ALA A 4 -27.90 -37.06 16.42
N GLY A 5 -27.31 -37.14 15.24
CA GLY A 5 -25.87 -37.11 15.05
C GLY A 5 -25.35 -35.72 15.35
N LYS A 6 -24.60 -35.55 16.44
CA LYS A 6 -23.81 -34.34 16.72
C LYS A 6 -22.57 -34.39 15.84
N ASN A 7 -22.55 -33.57 14.81
CA ASN A 7 -21.32 -33.27 14.04
C ASN A 7 -20.41 -32.41 14.92
N ASN A 8 -19.50 -33.04 15.64
CA ASN A 8 -18.38 -32.33 16.27
C ASN A 8 -17.38 -31.96 15.14
N ALA A 9 -17.53 -30.77 14.57
CA ALA A 9 -16.45 -30.20 13.81
C ALA A 9 -15.30 -29.88 14.80
N PRO A 10 -14.06 -30.30 14.54
CA PRO A 10 -12.95 -29.97 15.41
C PRO A 10 -12.77 -28.47 15.46
N ASN A 11 -12.65 -27.93 16.66
CA ASN A 11 -12.45 -26.51 16.91
C ASN A 11 -11.15 -26.08 16.22
N LEU A 12 -11.22 -25.14 15.32
CA LEU A 12 -10.06 -24.63 14.56
C LEU A 12 -8.95 -24.05 15.46
N ASP A 13 -9.29 -23.68 16.69
CA ASP A 13 -8.35 -23.21 17.69
C ASP A 13 -7.52 -24.32 18.30
N GLU A 14 -8.06 -25.53 18.44
CA GLU A 14 -7.30 -26.70 18.93
C GLU A 14 -6.30 -27.23 17.92
N VAL A 15 -6.59 -27.09 16.62
CA VAL A 15 -5.65 -27.49 15.55
C VAL A 15 -4.44 -26.55 15.49
N ARG A 16 -4.59 -25.29 15.90
CA ARG A 16 -3.48 -24.34 15.99
C ARG A 16 -2.52 -24.62 17.14
N ILE A 17 -3.02 -25.11 18.27
CA ILE A 17 -2.19 -25.35 19.47
C ILE A 17 -1.28 -26.58 19.30
N VAL A 18 -1.72 -27.60 18.55
CA VAL A 18 -0.91 -28.80 18.31
C VAL A 18 0.23 -28.59 17.31
N GLY A 19 0.13 -27.54 16.43
CA GLY A 19 1.17 -27.18 15.50
C GLY A 19 2.36 -26.39 16.08
N ASP A 20 2.19 -25.82 17.27
CA ASP A 20 3.15 -24.84 17.81
C ASP A 20 4.21 -25.46 18.75
N GLN A 21 4.09 -26.74 19.12
CA GLN A 21 5.05 -27.44 20.01
C GLN A 21 6.19 -28.16 19.30
N SER A 22 6.20 -28.22 17.98
CA SER A 22 7.29 -28.85 17.25
C SER A 22 8.19 -27.82 16.57
N ALA A 23 9.30 -27.58 17.21
CA ALA A 23 10.47 -26.87 16.73
C ALA A 23 10.41 -25.34 16.84
N SER A 24 11.03 -24.80 17.87
CA SER A 24 11.72 -23.52 17.81
C SER A 24 12.86 -23.62 16.77
N LYS A 25 12.51 -23.72 15.50
CA LYS A 25 13.44 -23.59 14.39
C LYS A 25 14.11 -22.22 14.55
N LYS A 26 15.41 -22.18 14.82
CA LYS A 26 16.20 -20.97 14.74
C LYS A 26 15.88 -20.34 13.40
N ILE A 27 15.09 -19.27 13.42
CA ILE A 27 14.70 -18.54 12.21
C ILE A 27 15.99 -18.01 11.59
N SER A 28 16.34 -18.49 10.40
CA SER A 28 17.57 -18.06 9.76
C SER A 28 17.46 -16.56 9.39
N GLN A 29 18.58 -15.85 9.43
CA GLN A 29 18.64 -14.44 9.02
C GLN A 29 18.11 -14.22 7.60
N PHE A 30 18.22 -15.22 6.75
CA PHE A 30 17.63 -15.21 5.42
C PHE A 30 16.10 -15.17 5.45
N CYS A 31 15.47 -15.99 6.30
CA CYS A 31 14.02 -16.02 6.44
C CYS A 31 13.47 -14.67 6.95
N VAL A 32 14.14 -14.04 7.90
CA VAL A 32 13.74 -12.72 8.43
C VAL A 32 13.76 -11.66 7.31
N ARG A 33 14.82 -11.62 6.51
CA ARG A 33 14.93 -10.70 5.36
C ARG A 33 13.90 -11.00 4.28
N LEU A 34 13.67 -12.28 4.01
CA LEU A 34 12.67 -12.70 3.02
C LEU A 34 11.27 -12.29 3.47
N GLU A 35 10.93 -12.50 4.75
CA GLU A 35 9.64 -12.13 5.32
C GLU A 35 9.42 -10.61 5.23
N ALA A 36 10.37 -9.79 5.67
CA ALA A 36 10.29 -8.34 5.57
C ALA A 36 10.06 -7.88 4.11
N LYS A 37 10.78 -8.46 3.16
CA LYS A 37 10.59 -8.20 1.74
C LYS A 37 9.19 -8.59 1.26
N GLN A 38 8.68 -9.76 1.62
CA GLN A 38 7.36 -10.23 1.20
C GLN A 38 6.24 -9.38 1.82
N ARG A 39 6.34 -9.02 3.11
CA ARG A 39 5.40 -8.10 3.75
C ARG A 39 5.33 -6.77 3.01
N LEU A 40 6.48 -6.16 2.70
CA LEU A 40 6.52 -4.90 1.95
C LEU A 40 5.88 -5.06 0.57
N ARG A 41 6.22 -6.11 -0.16
CA ARG A 41 5.68 -6.37 -1.49
C ARG A 41 4.16 -6.53 -1.48
N ILE A 42 3.62 -7.27 -0.51
CA ILE A 42 2.19 -7.53 -0.40
C ILE A 42 1.44 -6.26 -0.03
N ASN A 43 1.93 -5.49 0.95
CA ASN A 43 1.28 -4.26 1.43
C ASN A 43 1.10 -3.23 0.32
N TYR A 44 2.11 -3.05 -0.55
CA TYR A 44 2.01 -2.14 -1.69
C TYR A 44 1.55 -2.81 -2.99
N GLY A 45 1.25 -4.12 -2.94
CA GLY A 45 0.83 -4.90 -4.12
C GLY A 45 1.84 -4.85 -5.26
N LEU A 46 3.13 -4.95 -4.99
CA LEU A 46 4.20 -4.85 -5.98
C LEU A 46 4.61 -6.21 -6.53
N THR A 47 5.09 -6.22 -7.77
CA THR A 47 5.85 -7.35 -8.31
C THR A 47 7.29 -7.30 -7.81
N GLU A 48 7.99 -8.45 -7.80
CA GLU A 48 9.41 -8.52 -7.40
C GLU A 48 10.29 -7.58 -8.24
N ARG A 49 10.05 -7.54 -9.54
CA ARG A 49 10.79 -6.67 -10.47
C ARG A 49 10.61 -5.18 -10.15
N GLN A 50 9.41 -4.77 -9.78
CA GLN A 50 9.13 -3.39 -9.38
C GLN A 50 9.85 -3.05 -8.08
N LEU A 51 9.77 -3.91 -7.05
CA LEU A 51 10.46 -3.68 -5.78
C LEU A 51 11.97 -3.57 -5.98
N LEU A 52 12.57 -4.48 -6.74
CA LEU A 52 13.99 -4.42 -7.08
C LEU A 52 14.38 -3.09 -7.72
N ASN A 53 13.54 -2.57 -8.61
CA ASN A 53 13.79 -1.26 -9.25
C ASN A 53 13.77 -0.11 -8.24
N TYR A 54 12.86 -0.11 -7.26
CA TYR A 54 12.84 0.90 -6.19
C TYR A 54 14.09 0.82 -5.32
N VAL A 55 14.55 -0.38 -4.97
CA VAL A 55 15.79 -0.57 -4.21
C VAL A 55 17.01 -0.08 -5.01
N ARG A 56 17.07 -0.33 -6.32
CA ARG A 56 18.14 0.18 -7.19
C ARG A 56 18.17 1.70 -7.25
N ILE A 57 17.00 2.34 -7.34
CA ILE A 57 16.91 3.80 -7.33
C ILE A 57 17.38 4.36 -5.99
N ALA A 58 16.95 3.75 -4.89
CA ALA A 58 17.34 4.18 -3.55
C ALA A 58 18.85 4.11 -3.31
N ARG A 59 19.51 3.08 -3.83
CA ARG A 59 20.97 2.96 -3.75
C ARG A 59 21.73 4.06 -4.51
N LYS A 60 21.13 4.60 -5.58
CA LYS A 60 21.74 5.68 -6.38
C LYS A 60 21.47 7.06 -5.78
N THR A 61 20.48 7.17 -4.92
CA THR A 61 20.07 8.45 -4.34
C THR A 61 20.89 8.72 -3.07
N ARG A 62 21.39 9.94 -2.90
CA ARG A 62 22.02 10.36 -1.64
C ARG A 62 20.99 10.39 -0.53
N GLY A 63 21.23 9.72 0.58
CA GLY A 63 20.33 9.66 1.73
C GLY A 63 20.36 8.29 2.43
N SER A 64 19.47 8.10 3.40
CA SER A 64 19.30 6.81 4.08
C SER A 64 18.75 5.78 3.11
N THR A 65 19.56 4.79 2.77
CA THR A 65 19.22 3.74 1.80
C THR A 65 17.96 2.95 2.18
N GLY A 66 17.61 2.90 3.47
CA GLY A 66 16.40 2.24 3.95
C GLY A 66 15.14 3.09 3.78
N GLN A 67 15.20 4.38 4.08
CA GLN A 67 14.03 5.26 4.04
C GLN A 67 13.58 5.66 2.64
N VAL A 68 14.53 5.83 1.72
CA VAL A 68 14.23 6.25 0.33
C VAL A 68 13.26 5.29 -0.39
N PRO A 69 13.39 3.95 -0.32
CA PRO A 69 12.43 3.06 -0.96
C PRO A 69 11.01 3.24 -0.43
N LEU A 70 10.84 3.39 0.89
CA LEU A 70 9.53 3.62 1.50
C LEU A 70 8.94 4.95 1.04
N GLN A 71 9.70 6.02 1.07
CA GLN A 71 9.29 7.32 0.55
C GLN A 71 8.77 7.25 -0.89
N LEU A 72 9.53 6.55 -1.74
CA LEU A 72 9.14 6.36 -3.14
C LEU A 72 7.87 5.54 -3.30
N LEU A 73 7.65 4.55 -2.42
CA LEU A 73 6.45 3.72 -2.43
C LEU A 73 5.23 4.48 -1.92
N GLU A 74 5.38 5.28 -0.86
CA GLU A 74 4.32 6.13 -0.33
C GLU A 74 3.86 7.19 -1.33
N MET A 75 4.79 7.73 -2.10
CA MET A 75 4.50 8.76 -3.09
C MET A 75 3.96 8.21 -4.42
N ARG A 76 3.61 6.94 -4.51
CA ARG A 76 2.93 6.36 -5.68
C ARG A 76 1.50 6.83 -5.77
N LEU A 77 0.99 7.06 -6.98
CA LEU A 77 -0.38 7.53 -7.19
C LEU A 77 -1.43 6.56 -6.62
N ASP A 78 -1.25 5.26 -6.86
CA ASP A 78 -2.17 4.23 -6.37
C ASP A 78 -2.26 4.22 -4.84
N ASN A 79 -1.12 4.37 -4.14
CA ASN A 79 -1.08 4.42 -2.69
C ASN A 79 -1.69 5.72 -2.15
N VAL A 80 -1.36 6.87 -2.74
CA VAL A 80 -1.92 8.16 -2.32
C VAL A 80 -3.45 8.19 -2.48
N ILE A 81 -4.00 7.67 -3.58
CA ILE A 81 -5.46 7.56 -3.78
C ILE A 81 -6.10 6.68 -2.71
N PHE A 82 -5.45 5.59 -2.35
CA PHE A 82 -5.90 4.71 -1.27
C PHE A 82 -5.84 5.40 0.10
N GLN A 83 -4.76 6.12 0.41
CA GLN A 83 -4.62 6.88 1.67
C GLN A 83 -5.61 8.04 1.78
N LEU A 84 -5.93 8.71 0.67
CA LEU A 84 -6.99 9.73 0.61
C LEU A 84 -8.41 9.15 0.76
N GLY A 85 -8.57 7.82 0.84
CA GLY A 85 -9.87 7.17 0.94
C GLY A 85 -10.72 7.22 -0.33
N MET A 86 -10.13 7.61 -1.47
CA MET A 86 -10.82 7.60 -2.77
C MET A 86 -11.02 6.18 -3.32
N ALA A 87 -10.33 5.20 -2.76
CA ALA A 87 -10.49 3.78 -3.08
C ALA A 87 -10.38 2.94 -1.81
N SER A 88 -11.12 1.82 -1.76
CA SER A 88 -11.14 0.93 -0.60
C SER A 88 -9.87 0.07 -0.48
N THR A 89 -9.18 -0.17 -1.58
CA THR A 89 -7.97 -1.01 -1.64
C THR A 89 -6.98 -0.47 -2.68
N ILE A 90 -5.71 -0.83 -2.54
CA ILE A 90 -4.67 -0.47 -3.53
C ILE A 90 -4.99 -1.02 -4.94
N PRO A 91 -5.47 -2.27 -5.12
CA PRO A 91 -5.91 -2.74 -6.44
C PRO A 91 -7.07 -1.91 -7.01
N ALA A 92 -8.04 -1.49 -6.18
CA ALA A 92 -9.12 -0.61 -6.63
C ALA A 92 -8.61 0.77 -7.05
N ALA A 93 -7.64 1.33 -6.31
CA ALA A 93 -6.97 2.57 -6.68
C ALA A 93 -6.25 2.45 -8.04
N ARG A 94 -5.56 1.34 -8.29
CA ARG A 94 -4.93 1.04 -9.59
C ARG A 94 -5.94 0.99 -10.72
N GLN A 95 -7.08 0.36 -10.49
CA GLN A 95 -8.15 0.30 -11.48
C GLN A 95 -8.66 1.70 -11.83
N LEU A 96 -8.88 2.57 -10.83
CA LEU A 96 -9.30 3.96 -11.07
C LEU A 96 -8.28 4.73 -11.92
N VAL A 97 -6.99 4.56 -11.65
CA VAL A 97 -5.93 5.21 -12.44
C VAL A 97 -5.89 4.66 -13.86
N ASN A 98 -5.83 3.34 -14.03
CA ASN A 98 -5.73 2.69 -15.35
C ASN A 98 -6.94 3.03 -16.24
N HIS A 99 -8.11 3.20 -15.63
CA HIS A 99 -9.33 3.58 -16.36
C HIS A 99 -9.45 5.09 -16.58
N ARG A 100 -8.40 5.88 -16.27
CA ARG A 100 -8.34 7.33 -16.52
C ARG A 100 -9.41 8.14 -15.79
N HIS A 101 -9.76 7.71 -14.56
CA HIS A 101 -10.70 8.42 -13.71
C HIS A 101 -10.03 9.49 -12.84
N ILE A 102 -8.71 9.52 -12.78
CA ILE A 102 -7.90 10.40 -11.91
C ILE A 102 -7.20 11.47 -12.72
N LEU A 103 -7.23 12.69 -12.20
CA LEU A 103 -6.48 13.83 -12.69
C LEU A 103 -5.42 14.23 -11.68
N VAL A 104 -4.27 14.63 -12.17
CA VAL A 104 -3.20 15.23 -11.38
C VAL A 104 -2.85 16.56 -12.02
N ASN A 105 -2.96 17.63 -11.25
CA ASN A 105 -2.78 19.01 -11.77
C ASN A 105 -3.60 19.23 -13.06
N CYS A 106 -4.88 18.83 -13.03
CA CYS A 106 -5.83 18.91 -14.16
C CYS A 106 -5.45 18.06 -15.39
N ARG A 107 -4.47 17.18 -15.31
CA ARG A 107 -4.07 16.28 -16.40
C ARG A 107 -4.43 14.83 -16.06
N ILE A 108 -4.92 14.10 -17.08
CA ILE A 108 -5.22 12.67 -16.92
C ILE A 108 -3.90 11.91 -16.75
N VAL A 109 -3.84 11.08 -15.70
CA VAL A 109 -2.72 10.18 -15.45
C VAL A 109 -3.27 8.75 -15.38
N ASP A 110 -2.73 7.86 -16.21
CA ASP A 110 -3.12 6.45 -16.31
C ASP A 110 -2.05 5.47 -15.81
N ILE A 111 -0.98 6.00 -15.19
CA ILE A 111 0.13 5.21 -14.66
C ILE A 111 0.05 5.14 -13.14
N PRO A 112 -0.29 3.99 -12.51
CA PRO A 112 -0.40 3.85 -11.06
C PRO A 112 0.90 4.12 -10.29
N SER A 113 2.05 3.83 -10.91
CA SER A 113 3.38 4.07 -10.34
C SER A 113 3.88 5.51 -10.51
N TYR A 114 3.07 6.40 -11.07
CA TYR A 114 3.44 7.80 -11.24
C TYR A 114 3.76 8.44 -9.88
N ARG A 115 4.93 9.05 -9.73
CA ARG A 115 5.41 9.62 -8.48
C ARG A 115 4.85 11.00 -8.26
N ARG A 116 4.28 11.21 -7.08
CA ARG A 116 3.79 12.53 -6.65
C ARG A 116 4.94 13.40 -6.19
N LYS A 117 4.75 14.71 -6.39
CA LYS A 117 5.60 15.74 -5.84
C LYS A 117 4.81 16.57 -4.82
N PRO A 118 5.49 17.25 -3.88
CA PRO A 118 4.83 18.23 -3.04
C PRO A 118 4.08 19.26 -3.90
N LYS A 119 2.92 19.70 -3.43
CA LYS A 119 1.99 20.62 -4.12
C LYS A 119 1.21 20.02 -5.29
N ASP A 120 1.33 18.70 -5.57
CA ASP A 120 0.47 18.07 -6.57
C ASP A 120 -0.98 17.97 -6.04
N ILE A 121 -1.92 18.32 -6.91
CA ILE A 121 -3.36 18.27 -6.64
C ILE A 121 -3.93 17.06 -7.37
N ILE A 122 -4.63 16.20 -6.64
CA ILE A 122 -5.25 14.98 -7.14
C ILE A 122 -6.77 15.14 -7.09
N THR A 123 -7.43 15.01 -8.22
CA THR A 123 -8.88 15.12 -8.35
C THR A 123 -9.46 13.97 -9.15
N ILE A 124 -10.75 13.70 -8.96
CA ILE A 124 -11.49 12.77 -9.80
C ILE A 124 -11.94 13.49 -11.05
N ARG A 125 -11.86 12.82 -12.20
CA ARG A 125 -12.29 13.37 -13.47
C ARG A 125 -13.79 13.67 -13.43
N ASN A 126 -14.18 14.88 -13.86
CA ASN A 126 -15.58 15.30 -13.92
C ASN A 126 -16.32 14.59 -15.07
N ARG A 127 -16.66 13.32 -14.85
CA ARG A 127 -17.54 12.49 -15.69
C ARG A 127 -18.43 11.65 -14.78
N LEU A 128 -19.68 11.45 -15.16
CA LEU A 128 -20.64 10.66 -14.39
C LEU A 128 -20.13 9.23 -14.10
N THR A 129 -19.51 8.59 -15.08
CA THR A 129 -18.87 7.27 -14.95
C THR A 129 -17.71 7.26 -13.94
N SER A 130 -16.87 8.28 -13.94
CA SER A 130 -15.75 8.43 -13.01
C SER A 130 -16.24 8.67 -11.60
N TYR A 131 -17.27 9.51 -11.47
CA TYR A 131 -17.88 9.83 -10.19
C TYR A 131 -18.54 8.59 -9.58
N ASN A 132 -19.31 7.84 -10.35
CA ASN A 132 -19.95 6.59 -9.89
C ASN A 132 -18.92 5.51 -9.54
N ALA A 133 -17.82 5.42 -10.26
CA ALA A 133 -16.73 4.49 -9.95
C ALA A 133 -16.03 4.81 -8.63
N ALA A 134 -15.93 6.09 -8.26
CA ALA A 134 -15.31 6.55 -7.03
C ALA A 134 -16.32 6.65 -5.87
N LYS A 135 -17.55 7.10 -6.13
CA LYS A 135 -18.60 7.38 -5.12
C LYS A 135 -18.94 6.16 -4.26
N GLY A 136 -19.03 4.98 -4.86
CA GLY A 136 -19.29 3.74 -4.12
C GLY A 136 -18.10 3.23 -3.30
N LYS A 137 -16.93 3.84 -3.46
CA LYS A 137 -15.65 3.41 -2.85
C LYS A 137 -15.03 4.48 -1.96
N PHE A 138 -15.62 5.68 -1.92
CA PHE A 138 -15.17 6.75 -1.04
C PHE A 138 -15.58 6.43 0.39
N LEU A 139 -14.63 5.97 1.15
CA LEU A 139 -14.83 5.53 2.54
C LEU A 139 -14.62 6.64 3.56
N GLY A 140 -14.28 7.87 3.13
CA GLY A 140 -13.96 8.95 4.05
C GLY A 140 -13.07 8.44 5.19
N ARG A 141 -11.79 8.15 4.92
CA ARG A 141 -10.91 7.68 5.99
C ARG A 141 -10.82 8.73 7.09
N ALA A 142 -11.05 8.31 8.32
CA ALA A 142 -10.98 9.18 9.49
C ALA A 142 -9.56 9.73 9.73
N GLU A 143 -8.54 9.04 9.24
CA GLU A 143 -7.13 9.42 9.40
C GLU A 143 -6.43 9.46 8.04
N VAL A 144 -6.22 10.66 7.54
CA VAL A 144 -5.36 10.92 6.39
C VAL A 144 -3.94 11.21 6.93
N PRO A 145 -2.88 10.61 6.38
CA PRO A 145 -1.51 10.89 6.83
C PRO A 145 -1.14 12.37 6.69
N ASP A 146 -0.29 12.89 7.57
CA ASP A 146 0.10 14.31 7.66
C ASP A 146 0.65 14.90 6.35
N HIS A 147 1.27 14.08 5.52
CA HIS A 147 1.82 14.51 4.23
C HIS A 147 0.75 14.73 3.15
N LEU A 148 -0.52 14.38 3.44
CA LEU A 148 -1.66 14.54 2.54
C LEU A 148 -2.74 15.40 3.20
N THR A 149 -3.48 16.15 2.41
CA THR A 149 -4.70 16.86 2.84
C THR A 149 -5.84 16.49 1.91
N LEU A 150 -6.96 16.07 2.51
CA LEU A 150 -8.19 15.83 1.79
C LEU A 150 -9.14 17.02 2.00
N SER A 151 -9.58 17.63 0.92
CA SER A 151 -10.64 18.64 0.92
C SER A 151 -11.82 18.13 0.09
N ILE A 152 -13.02 18.30 0.62
CA ILE A 152 -14.24 17.94 -0.10
C ILE A 152 -14.91 19.24 -0.54
N SER A 153 -15.05 19.40 -1.84
CA SER A 153 -15.73 20.56 -2.42
C SER A 153 -17.22 20.58 -2.05
N LYS A 154 -17.86 21.75 -2.17
CA LYS A 154 -19.33 21.88 -2.00
C LYS A 154 -20.12 20.97 -2.95
N THR A 155 -19.53 20.60 -4.07
CA THR A 155 -20.06 19.63 -5.04
C THR A 155 -19.79 18.17 -4.65
N ASN A 156 -19.31 17.93 -3.43
CA ASN A 156 -18.95 16.60 -2.91
C ASN A 156 -17.83 15.89 -3.71
N GLU A 157 -16.99 16.69 -4.38
CA GLU A 157 -15.83 16.17 -5.11
C GLU A 157 -14.61 16.14 -4.21
N PRO A 158 -14.03 14.94 -3.95
CA PRO A 158 -12.83 14.82 -3.14
C PRO A 158 -11.61 15.36 -3.92
N THR A 159 -10.88 16.26 -3.31
CA THR A 159 -9.63 16.80 -3.80
C THR A 159 -8.52 16.49 -2.81
N GLY A 160 -7.48 15.81 -3.25
CA GLY A 160 -6.30 15.51 -2.47
C GLY A 160 -5.16 16.48 -2.79
N LEU A 161 -4.50 17.00 -1.77
CA LEU A 161 -3.29 17.80 -1.89
C LEU A 161 -2.11 17.06 -1.25
N VAL A 162 -0.98 17.02 -1.94
CA VAL A 162 0.28 16.51 -1.40
C VAL A 162 1.04 17.67 -0.76
N ASN A 163 1.18 17.67 0.57
CA ASN A 163 1.83 18.75 1.32
C ASN A 163 3.36 18.67 1.21
N HIS A 164 3.90 17.51 1.57
CA HIS A 164 5.34 17.24 1.58
C HIS A 164 5.61 15.77 1.24
N MET A 165 6.88 15.41 1.13
CA MET A 165 7.29 14.02 0.94
C MET A 165 6.95 13.21 2.19
N ALA A 166 6.50 11.98 2.01
CA ALA A 166 6.20 11.08 3.12
C ALA A 166 7.44 10.86 3.99
N ASN A 167 7.29 11.00 5.29
CA ASN A 167 8.33 10.69 6.28
C ASN A 167 8.14 9.26 6.80
N ARG A 168 9.18 8.68 7.42
CA ARG A 168 9.09 7.34 8.03
C ARG A 168 7.99 7.26 9.09
N GLU A 169 7.80 8.34 9.85
CA GLU A 169 6.79 8.43 10.92
C GLU A 169 5.36 8.38 10.39
N SER A 170 5.14 8.88 9.17
CA SER A 170 3.82 8.83 8.52
C SER A 170 3.48 7.46 7.93
N VAL A 171 4.43 6.52 7.93
CA VAL A 171 4.26 5.18 7.38
C VAL A 171 3.83 4.22 8.49
N ASN A 172 2.57 3.86 8.54
CA ASN A 172 1.99 2.91 9.50
C ASN A 172 2.33 1.44 9.18
N LEU A 173 3.60 1.16 8.88
CA LEU A 173 4.09 -0.18 8.61
C LEU A 173 5.22 -0.53 9.57
N ASP A 174 5.00 -1.56 10.37
CA ASP A 174 6.04 -2.15 11.23
C ASP A 174 6.91 -3.11 10.40
N ILE A 175 7.73 -2.53 9.53
CA ILE A 175 8.66 -3.27 8.67
C ILE A 175 10.03 -2.60 8.78
N ASN A 176 11.04 -3.42 9.04
CA ASN A 176 12.42 -2.97 8.98
C ASN A 176 12.88 -2.94 7.51
N GLU A 177 12.92 -1.75 6.93
CA GLU A 177 13.30 -1.50 5.54
C GLU A 177 14.76 -1.87 5.22
N LEU A 178 15.65 -1.82 6.21
CA LEU A 178 17.05 -2.21 6.03
C LEU A 178 17.17 -3.69 5.66
N LEU A 179 16.34 -4.55 6.24
CA LEU A 179 16.32 -5.98 5.91
C LEU A 179 15.96 -6.21 4.44
N VAL A 180 15.09 -5.39 3.87
CA VAL A 180 14.72 -5.47 2.45
C VAL A 180 15.89 -5.07 1.56
N VAL A 181 16.61 -4.01 1.93
CA VAL A 181 17.81 -3.57 1.20
C VAL A 181 18.92 -4.60 1.30
N GLU A 182 19.15 -5.17 2.48
CA GLU A 182 20.15 -6.24 2.70
C GLU A 182 19.84 -7.50 1.89
N TYR A 183 18.56 -7.90 1.81
CA TYR A 183 18.14 -9.04 1.01
C TYR A 183 18.57 -8.89 -0.45
N HIS A 184 18.34 -7.70 -1.02
CA HIS A 184 18.70 -7.42 -2.41
C HIS A 184 20.18 -7.13 -2.62
N SER A 185 20.93 -6.70 -1.58
CA SER A 185 22.37 -6.47 -1.70
C SER A 185 23.17 -7.76 -1.82
N ARG A 186 22.67 -8.85 -1.26
CA ARG A 186 23.33 -10.17 -1.34
C ARG A 186 23.02 -10.95 -2.61
N LYS A 187 22.03 -10.51 -3.39
CA LYS A 187 21.62 -11.12 -4.66
C LYS A 187 22.12 -10.37 -5.91
N ALA A 188 22.79 -9.25 -5.72
CA ALA A 188 23.35 -8.42 -6.81
C ALA A 188 24.78 -8.82 -7.11
#